data_ddea289dd048dcb0eebe77345974e340
#
_entry.id   ddea289dd048dcb0eebe77345974e340
#
_cell.length_a   1.000
_cell.length_b   1.000
_cell.length_c   1.000
_cell.angle_alpha   90.00
_cell.angle_beta   90.00
_cell.angle_gamma   90.00
#
_symmetry.space_group_name_H-M   'P 1'
#
loop_
_entity.id
_entity.type
_entity.pdbx_description
1 polymer ?
#
loop_
_entity_poly.entity_id
_entity_poly.type
_entity_poly.pdbx_seq_one_letter_code
_entity_poly.pdbx_strand_id
1 'polypeptide(L)'
;MANIKDCPGFETFGADVKEARKVKQLSRKTLAEQVNIDWRYLANLENDDTIPSLPVIIQLIKICGLPVERYFNPEIMREESALRQRVSHKLKLCPEEFLPIIEGAIDGAIQIQQKNDETEGA
;
A
#
# COMPACT_ATOMS: atom_id res chain seq x y z
N MET A 1 9.98 -22.43 10.57
CA MET A 1 10.03 -20.98 10.82
C MET A 1 9.10 -20.23 9.88
N ALA A 2 8.42 -19.23 10.40
CA ALA A 2 7.55 -18.40 9.59
C ALA A 2 8.36 -17.51 8.66
N ASN A 3 7.88 -17.29 7.44
CA ASN A 3 8.45 -16.41 6.44
C ASN A 3 7.54 -15.23 6.20
N ILE A 4 8.07 -14.15 5.61
CA ILE A 4 7.27 -12.96 5.32
C ILE A 4 6.06 -13.29 4.45
N LYS A 5 6.19 -14.22 3.51
CA LYS A 5 5.09 -14.64 2.63
C LYS A 5 3.94 -15.32 3.38
N ASP A 6 4.19 -15.82 4.60
CA ASP A 6 3.16 -16.42 5.43
C ASP A 6 2.33 -15.37 6.19
N CYS A 7 2.74 -14.11 6.17
CA CYS A 7 2.00 -13.02 6.79
C CYS A 7 0.94 -12.50 5.81
N PRO A 8 -0.34 -12.51 6.19
CA PRO A 8 -1.40 -12.01 5.27
C PRO A 8 -1.11 -10.61 4.78
N GLY A 9 -1.18 -10.41 3.48
CA GLY A 9 -0.88 -9.15 2.81
C GLY A 9 0.57 -9.00 2.37
N PHE A 10 1.49 -9.81 2.87
CA PHE A 10 2.92 -9.70 2.58
C PHE A 10 3.45 -10.81 1.67
N GLU A 11 2.57 -11.55 1.02
CA GLU A 11 2.93 -12.72 0.21
C GLU A 11 3.90 -12.37 -0.92
N THR A 12 3.83 -11.16 -1.45
CA THR A 12 4.67 -10.72 -2.55
C THR A 12 5.71 -9.67 -2.14
N PHE A 13 5.87 -9.41 -0.84
CA PHE A 13 6.72 -8.31 -0.36
C PHE A 13 8.17 -8.45 -0.82
N GLY A 14 8.76 -9.63 -0.67
CA GLY A 14 10.13 -9.88 -1.09
C GLY A 14 10.34 -9.65 -2.58
N ALA A 15 9.44 -10.17 -3.41
CA ALA A 15 9.49 -9.99 -4.86
C ALA A 15 9.28 -8.52 -5.25
N ASP A 16 8.40 -7.81 -4.55
CA ASP A 16 8.13 -6.39 -4.81
C ASP A 16 9.36 -5.53 -4.49
N VAL A 17 10.06 -5.82 -3.40
CA VAL A 17 11.31 -5.14 -3.04
C VAL A 17 12.37 -5.38 -4.12
N LYS A 18 12.51 -6.62 -4.55
CA LYS A 18 13.48 -6.98 -5.61
C LYS A 18 13.19 -6.24 -6.90
N GLU A 19 11.94 -6.23 -7.33
CA GLU A 19 11.53 -5.54 -8.56
C GLU A 19 11.77 -4.04 -8.46
N ALA A 20 11.36 -3.40 -7.36
CA ALA A 20 11.56 -1.97 -7.15
C ALA A 20 13.04 -1.60 -7.13
N ARG A 21 13.86 -2.45 -6.50
CA ARG A 21 15.31 -2.27 -6.49
C ARG A 21 15.88 -2.29 -7.90
N LYS A 22 15.46 -3.25 -8.71
CA LYS A 22 15.92 -3.37 -10.10
C LYS A 22 15.49 -2.19 -10.96
N VAL A 23 14.26 -1.73 -10.79
CA VAL A 23 13.74 -0.56 -11.50
C VAL A 23 14.58 0.68 -11.19
N LYS A 24 14.98 0.83 -9.93
CA LYS A 24 15.85 1.94 -9.49
C LYS A 24 17.32 1.71 -9.82
N GLN A 25 17.66 0.57 -10.43
CA GLN A 25 19.02 0.20 -10.79
C GLN A 25 19.97 0.15 -9.58
N LEU A 26 19.46 -0.30 -8.45
CA LEU A 26 20.24 -0.45 -7.22
C LEU A 26 20.71 -1.88 -7.05
N SER A 27 21.96 -2.06 -6.61
CA SER A 27 22.44 -3.36 -6.17
C SER A 27 21.86 -3.68 -4.79
N ARG A 28 21.85 -4.97 -4.43
CA ARG A 28 21.50 -5.38 -3.07
C ARG A 28 22.36 -4.69 -2.03
N LYS A 29 23.65 -4.58 -2.30
CA LYS A 29 24.58 -3.93 -1.40
C LYS A 29 24.19 -2.47 -1.17
N THR A 30 23.89 -1.75 -2.23
CA THR A 30 23.53 -0.33 -2.13
C THR A 30 22.23 -0.14 -1.35
N LEU A 31 21.20 -0.93 -1.68
CA LEU A 31 19.93 -0.83 -0.96
C LEU A 31 20.09 -1.22 0.51
N ALA A 32 20.84 -2.29 0.79
CA ALA A 32 21.11 -2.72 2.16
C ALA A 32 21.80 -1.63 2.96
N GLU A 33 22.75 -0.92 2.37
CA GLU A 33 23.43 0.21 3.01
C GLU A 33 22.44 1.32 3.35
N GLN A 34 21.51 1.61 2.45
CA GLN A 34 20.51 2.67 2.65
C GLN A 34 19.56 2.37 3.81
N VAL A 35 19.24 1.10 4.03
CA VAL A 35 18.37 0.68 5.14
C VAL A 35 19.12 0.13 6.34
N ASN A 36 20.46 0.22 6.29
CA ASN A 36 21.35 -0.16 7.38
C ASN A 36 21.21 -1.64 7.80
N ILE A 37 21.19 -2.53 6.81
CA ILE A 37 21.15 -3.97 7.04
C ILE A 37 22.25 -4.63 6.21
N ASP A 38 22.56 -5.90 6.56
CA ASP A 38 23.50 -6.70 5.79
C ASP A 38 22.88 -7.10 4.45
N TRP A 39 23.67 -7.11 3.38
CA TRP A 39 23.17 -7.47 2.06
C TRP A 39 22.63 -8.91 2.00
N ARG A 40 23.16 -9.80 2.82
CA ARG A 40 22.69 -11.18 2.92
C ARG A 40 21.30 -11.26 3.52
N TYR A 41 21.04 -10.39 4.51
CA TYR A 41 19.72 -10.25 5.09
C TYR A 41 18.72 -9.78 4.04
N LEU A 42 19.11 -8.80 3.22
CA LEU A 42 18.27 -8.32 2.13
C LEU A 42 18.02 -9.43 1.09
N ALA A 43 19.06 -10.21 0.75
CA ALA A 43 18.91 -11.32 -0.18
C ALA A 43 17.91 -12.36 0.34
N ASN A 44 17.99 -12.70 1.61
CA ASN A 44 17.03 -13.62 2.23
C ASN A 44 15.61 -13.05 2.21
N LEU A 45 15.47 -11.77 2.47
CA LEU A 45 14.16 -11.10 2.43
C LEU A 45 13.56 -11.15 1.02
N GLU A 46 14.35 -10.85 -0.01
CA GLU A 46 13.91 -10.90 -1.40
C GLU A 46 13.52 -12.31 -1.85
N ASN A 47 14.11 -13.33 -1.24
CA ASN A 47 13.82 -14.73 -1.51
C ASN A 47 12.78 -15.33 -0.56
N ASP A 48 12.13 -14.50 0.27
CA ASP A 48 11.09 -14.89 1.22
C ASP A 48 11.57 -15.82 2.33
N ASP A 49 12.87 -15.79 2.67
CA ASP A 49 13.45 -16.71 3.65
C ASP A 49 13.54 -16.13 5.06
N THR A 50 12.99 -14.95 5.31
CA THR A 50 13.06 -14.31 6.61
C THR A 50 11.88 -13.37 6.85
N ILE A 51 11.62 -13.05 8.11
CA ILE A 51 10.68 -12.00 8.49
C ILE A 51 11.50 -10.82 8.98
N PRO A 52 11.54 -9.69 8.25
CA PRO A 52 12.27 -8.52 8.69
C PRO A 52 11.59 -7.85 9.88
N SER A 53 12.37 -7.07 10.63
CA SER A 53 11.81 -6.26 11.70
C SER A 53 10.92 -5.14 11.13
N LEU A 54 10.01 -4.63 11.94
CA LEU A 54 9.13 -3.54 11.52
C LEU A 54 9.89 -2.30 11.03
N PRO A 55 10.96 -1.83 11.70
CA PRO A 55 11.73 -0.71 11.18
C PRO A 55 12.30 -0.94 9.78
N VAL A 56 12.76 -2.16 9.50
CA VAL A 56 13.29 -2.50 8.17
C VAL A 56 12.17 -2.47 7.13
N ILE A 57 11.01 -3.02 7.44
CA ILE A 57 9.84 -2.99 6.56
C ILE A 57 9.47 -1.55 6.22
N ILE A 58 9.39 -0.67 7.22
CA ILE A 58 9.05 0.74 7.03
C ILE A 58 10.04 1.42 6.09
N GLN A 59 11.33 1.22 6.31
CA GLN A 59 12.37 1.84 5.49
C GLN A 59 12.33 1.33 4.04
N LEU A 60 12.13 0.03 3.85
CA LEU A 60 12.04 -0.55 2.51
C LEU A 60 10.82 -0.03 1.75
N ILE A 61 9.68 0.09 2.42
CA ILE A 61 8.47 0.65 1.81
C ILE A 61 8.72 2.09 1.35
N LYS A 62 9.36 2.91 2.20
CA LYS A 62 9.64 4.31 1.87
C LYS A 62 10.65 4.45 0.73
N ILE A 63 11.76 3.74 0.80
CA ILE A 63 12.84 3.87 -0.20
C ILE A 63 12.41 3.27 -1.53
N CYS A 64 11.76 2.12 -1.52
CA CYS A 64 11.31 1.45 -2.73
C CYS A 64 10.02 2.04 -3.31
N GLY A 65 9.35 2.93 -2.57
CA GLY A 65 8.10 3.53 -3.03
C GLY A 65 6.96 2.54 -3.13
N LEU A 66 6.92 1.54 -2.24
CA LEU A 66 5.89 0.51 -2.25
C LEU A 66 4.60 1.05 -1.61
N PRO A 67 3.42 0.65 -2.11
CA PRO A 67 2.15 1.11 -1.52
C PRO A 67 1.87 0.39 -0.21
N VAL A 68 1.79 1.15 0.88
CA VAL A 68 1.56 0.62 2.24
C VAL A 68 0.27 -0.18 2.30
N GLU A 69 -0.79 0.34 1.68
CA GLU A 69 -2.12 -0.26 1.70
C GLU A 69 -2.13 -1.68 1.16
N ARG A 70 -1.29 -1.96 0.17
CA ARG A 70 -1.20 -3.30 -0.44
C ARG A 70 -0.88 -4.37 0.60
N TYR A 71 -0.04 -4.03 1.57
CA TYR A 71 0.46 -5.01 2.55
C TYR A 71 -0.37 -5.06 3.81
N PHE A 72 -0.79 -3.90 4.30
CA PHE A 72 -1.49 -3.80 5.57
C PHE A 72 -3.01 -3.87 5.42
N ASN A 73 -3.54 -3.59 4.24
CA ASN A 73 -4.97 -3.63 4.00
C ASN A 73 -5.28 -4.02 2.56
N PRO A 74 -4.88 -5.24 2.14
CA PRO A 74 -4.99 -5.67 0.74
C PRO A 74 -6.42 -5.71 0.22
N GLU A 75 -7.39 -5.89 1.11
CA GLU A 75 -8.79 -5.96 0.75
C GLU A 75 -9.30 -4.66 0.13
N ILE A 76 -8.85 -3.52 0.64
CA ILE A 76 -9.21 -2.20 0.10
C ILE A 76 -8.71 -2.05 -1.33
N MET A 77 -7.48 -2.52 -1.60
CA MET A 77 -6.89 -2.40 -2.94
C MET A 77 -7.59 -3.29 -3.98
N ARG A 78 -8.13 -4.43 -3.55
CA ARG A 78 -8.77 -5.38 -4.46
C ARG A 78 -10.14 -4.91 -4.94
N GLU A 79 -10.86 -4.16 -4.11
CA GLU A 79 -12.24 -3.81 -4.36
C GLU A 79 -12.42 -2.46 -5.04
N GLU A 80 -11.35 -1.74 -5.30
CA GLU A 80 -11.44 -0.45 -5.95
C GLU A 80 -11.81 -0.59 -7.43
N SER A 81 -12.99 -0.06 -7.78
CA SER A 81 -13.42 0.02 -9.17
C SER A 81 -12.56 1.03 -9.95
N ALA A 82 -12.60 0.92 -11.29
CA ALA A 82 -11.94 1.89 -12.15
C ALA A 82 -12.46 3.31 -11.89
N LEU A 83 -13.75 3.46 -11.62
CA LEU A 83 -14.35 4.75 -11.30
C LEU A 83 -13.78 5.31 -9.99
N ARG A 84 -13.69 4.47 -8.94
CA ARG A 84 -13.15 4.91 -7.66
C ARG A 84 -11.70 5.36 -7.80
N GLN A 85 -10.91 4.64 -8.58
CA GLN A 85 -9.51 5.02 -8.84
C GLN A 85 -9.42 6.37 -9.55
N ARG A 86 -10.27 6.62 -10.54
CA ARG A 86 -10.31 7.92 -11.24
C ARG A 86 -10.71 9.05 -10.30
N VAL A 87 -11.71 8.82 -9.46
CA VAL A 87 -12.17 9.82 -8.48
C VAL A 87 -11.06 10.14 -7.48
N SER A 88 -10.39 9.11 -6.96
CA SER A 88 -9.26 9.30 -6.03
C SER A 88 -8.14 10.11 -6.66
N HIS A 89 -7.80 9.83 -7.92
CA HIS A 89 -6.77 10.58 -8.65
C HIS A 89 -7.16 12.05 -8.82
N LYS A 90 -8.39 12.31 -9.24
CA LYS A 90 -8.89 13.67 -9.41
C LYS A 90 -8.94 14.43 -8.09
N LEU A 91 -9.26 13.72 -7.00
CA LEU A 91 -9.29 14.31 -5.67
C LEU A 91 -7.91 14.84 -5.27
N LYS A 92 -6.84 14.12 -5.58
CA LYS A 92 -5.47 14.56 -5.31
C LYS A 92 -5.09 15.83 -6.09
N LEU A 93 -5.69 16.02 -7.27
CA LEU A 93 -5.45 17.21 -8.09
C LEU A 93 -6.33 18.39 -7.70
N CYS A 94 -7.35 18.16 -6.90
CA CYS A 94 -8.29 19.20 -6.49
C CYS A 94 -7.63 20.18 -5.49
N PRO A 95 -7.71 21.50 -5.73
CA PRO A 95 -7.19 22.47 -4.77
C PRO A 95 -7.90 22.37 -3.42
N GLU A 96 -7.15 22.61 -2.34
CA GLU A 96 -7.67 22.54 -0.97
C GLU A 96 -8.90 23.40 -0.76
N GLU A 97 -8.93 24.59 -1.36
CA GLU A 97 -10.02 25.55 -1.17
C GLU A 97 -11.38 25.03 -1.67
N PHE A 98 -11.38 24.04 -2.59
CA PHE A 98 -12.60 23.47 -3.14
C PHE A 98 -12.99 22.13 -2.49
N LEU A 99 -12.16 21.57 -1.63
CA LEU A 99 -12.45 20.29 -0.97
C LEU A 99 -13.76 20.29 -0.16
N PRO A 100 -14.18 21.39 0.52
CA PRO A 100 -15.45 21.38 1.22
C PRO A 100 -16.65 21.06 0.32
N ILE A 101 -16.61 21.47 -0.94
CA ILE A 101 -17.68 21.17 -1.91
C ILE A 101 -17.76 19.66 -2.14
N ILE A 102 -16.59 19.03 -2.33
CA ILE A 102 -16.50 17.60 -2.58
C ILE A 102 -16.92 16.80 -1.34
N GLU A 103 -16.47 17.22 -0.16
CA GLU A 103 -16.89 16.60 1.09
C GLU A 103 -18.40 16.64 1.26
N GLY A 104 -19.03 17.79 0.94
CA GLY A 104 -20.48 17.91 0.99
C GLY A 104 -21.19 16.97 0.03
N ALA A 105 -20.65 16.79 -1.18
CA ALA A 105 -21.22 15.87 -2.15
C ALA A 105 -21.12 14.41 -1.67
N ILE A 106 -20.00 14.04 -1.07
CA ILE A 106 -19.78 12.71 -0.52
C ILE A 106 -20.75 12.47 0.65
N ASP A 107 -20.88 13.42 1.55
CA ASP A 107 -21.80 13.34 2.68
C ASP A 107 -23.25 13.15 2.20
N GLY A 108 -23.63 13.89 1.16
CA GLY A 108 -24.95 13.75 0.56
C GLY A 108 -25.19 12.36 0.00
N ALA A 109 -24.20 11.80 -0.68
CA ALA A 109 -24.28 10.44 -1.23
C ALA A 109 -24.40 9.40 -0.11
N ILE A 110 -23.63 9.56 0.97
CA ILE A 110 -23.70 8.66 2.13
C ILE A 110 -25.09 8.72 2.77
N GLN A 111 -25.67 9.90 2.92
CA GLN A 111 -27.01 10.06 3.49
C GLN A 111 -28.09 9.38 2.65
N ILE A 112 -27.98 9.46 1.33
CA ILE A 112 -28.91 8.79 0.42
C ILE A 112 -28.83 7.27 0.61
N GLN A 113 -27.60 6.73 0.71
CA GLN A 113 -27.39 5.31 0.94
C GLN A 113 -28.02 4.86 2.26
N GLN A 114 -27.82 5.62 3.33
CA GLN A 114 -28.36 5.30 4.65
C GLN A 114 -29.89 5.29 4.64
N LYS A 115 -30.54 6.26 3.96
CA LYS A 115 -31.99 6.29 3.83
C LYS A 115 -32.52 5.08 3.08
N ASN A 116 -31.86 4.68 2.01
CA ASN A 116 -32.24 3.50 1.25
C ASN A 116 -32.16 2.24 2.10
N ASP A 117 -31.08 2.10 2.88
CA ASP A 117 -30.89 0.96 3.76
C ASP A 117 -31.96 0.90 4.85
N GLU A 118 -32.32 2.04 5.44
CA GLU A 118 -33.40 2.13 6.43
C GLU A 118 -34.75 1.74 5.84
N THR A 119 -35.04 2.17 4.61
CA THR A 119 -36.26 1.84 3.92
C THR A 119 -36.35 0.35 3.60
N GLU A 120 -35.25 -0.24 3.14
CA GLU A 120 -35.22 -1.66 2.82
C GLU A 120 -35.21 -2.53 4.09
N GLY A 121 -34.68 -2.03 5.19
CA GLY A 121 -34.63 -2.73 6.47
C GLY A 121 -35.91 -2.73 7.27
N ALA A 122 -36.93 -2.04 6.80
CA ALA A 122 -38.21 -1.94 7.52
C ALA A 122 -39.16 -3.16 7.21
#